data_1933f589813dc182b684e7b6f2f86ef9
#
_entry.id   1933f589813dc182b684e7b6f2f86ef9
#
_cell.length_a   1.000
_cell.length_b   1.000
_cell.length_c   1.000
_cell.angle_alpha   90.00
_cell.angle_beta   90.00
_cell.angle_gamma   90.00
#
_symmetry.space_group_name_H-M   'P 1'
#
loop_
_entity.id
_entity.type
_entity.pdbx_description
1 polymer ?
#
loop_
_entity_poly.entity_id
_entity_poly.type
_entity_poly.pdbx_seq_one_letter_code
_entity_poly.pdbx_strand_id
1 'polypeptide(L)'
;GEKRSNETHESTTDPESLLAKKGPGKEAKLCYGAHALMENRNGLLVDLKITQATGTAEREAAEEMIKRQRRKGVRFQSLGADKNYDTHGFVDFLRRRKIVPHVAANTKRKGGSAIDGRTTRHQSYTISQRIRKRIEEIFGWTKTVGGFRKTRYRGADRTQMAAWWVGAAYNLLRMAKVAV
;
A
#
# COMPACT_ATOMS: atom_id res chain seq x y z
N GLY A 1 13.43 -28.21 -12.01
CA GLY A 1 13.56 -26.88 -12.62
C GLY A 1 14.31 -25.94 -11.70
N GLU A 2 15.19 -25.09 -12.21
CA GLU A 2 15.93 -24.13 -11.40
C GLU A 2 15.01 -23.15 -10.66
N LYS A 3 15.35 -22.90 -9.39
CA LYS A 3 14.63 -21.93 -8.58
C LYS A 3 15.01 -20.53 -9.03
N ARG A 4 14.11 -19.83 -9.70
CA ARG A 4 14.31 -18.43 -10.13
C ARG A 4 14.34 -17.49 -8.93
N SER A 5 15.36 -16.65 -8.87
CA SER A 5 15.53 -15.59 -7.87
C SER A 5 16.01 -14.29 -8.55
N ASN A 6 15.95 -13.16 -7.84
CA ASN A 6 16.48 -11.89 -8.35
C ASN A 6 18.02 -11.85 -8.44
N GLU A 7 18.71 -12.82 -7.87
CA GLU A 7 20.17 -13.01 -7.97
C GLU A 7 20.56 -13.75 -9.25
N THR A 8 19.66 -14.59 -9.77
CA THR A 8 19.92 -15.46 -10.92
C THR A 8 19.18 -15.06 -12.18
N HIS A 9 18.14 -14.23 -12.07
CA HIS A 9 17.27 -13.83 -13.18
C HIS A 9 16.90 -12.36 -13.07
N GLU A 10 17.10 -11.61 -14.15
CA GLU A 10 16.59 -10.25 -14.31
C GLU A 10 15.77 -10.13 -15.61
N SER A 11 15.01 -9.08 -15.72
CA SER A 11 14.26 -8.77 -16.94
C SER A 11 15.19 -8.13 -17.96
N THR A 12 15.32 -8.71 -19.12
CA THR A 12 16.09 -8.15 -20.25
C THR A 12 15.46 -6.87 -20.81
N THR A 13 14.15 -6.68 -20.62
CA THR A 13 13.42 -5.50 -21.11
C THR A 13 13.28 -4.41 -20.07
N ASP A 14 13.22 -4.76 -18.79
CA ASP A 14 13.06 -3.83 -17.67
C ASP A 14 13.78 -4.36 -16.42
N PRO A 15 15.09 -4.10 -16.27
CA PRO A 15 15.90 -4.60 -15.15
C PRO A 15 15.41 -4.13 -13.77
N GLU A 16 14.66 -3.03 -13.71
CA GLU A 16 14.09 -2.55 -12.44
C GLU A 16 12.90 -3.38 -11.95
N SER A 17 12.26 -4.19 -12.83
CA SER A 17 11.18 -5.09 -12.41
C SER A 17 11.75 -6.34 -11.77
N LEU A 18 11.35 -6.61 -10.52
CA LEU A 18 11.85 -7.73 -9.74
C LEU A 18 10.86 -8.89 -9.69
N LEU A 19 11.40 -10.11 -9.53
CA LEU A 19 10.61 -11.30 -9.26
C LEU A 19 9.97 -11.20 -7.88
N ALA A 20 8.65 -11.27 -7.81
CA ALA A 20 7.91 -11.33 -6.57
C ALA A 20 6.83 -12.41 -6.59
N LYS A 21 6.58 -13.00 -5.42
CA LYS A 21 5.51 -13.97 -5.19
C LYS A 21 4.43 -13.35 -4.34
N LYS A 22 3.18 -13.52 -4.73
CA LYS A 22 2.03 -13.03 -3.96
C LYS A 22 1.73 -13.87 -2.70
N GLY A 23 2.40 -15.00 -2.54
CA GLY A 23 2.26 -15.90 -1.40
C GLY A 23 2.87 -17.28 -1.66
N PRO A 24 2.90 -18.15 -0.64
CA PRO A 24 3.37 -19.53 -0.79
C PRO A 24 2.61 -20.26 -1.90
N GLY A 25 3.30 -21.07 -2.69
CA GLY A 25 2.71 -21.84 -3.79
C GLY A 25 2.30 -21.04 -5.03
N LYS A 26 2.46 -19.70 -5.04
CA LYS A 26 2.19 -18.89 -6.23
C LYS A 26 3.44 -18.72 -7.08
N GLU A 27 3.22 -18.59 -8.40
CA GLU A 27 4.27 -18.31 -9.37
C GLU A 27 4.95 -16.97 -9.06
N ALA A 28 6.28 -16.91 -9.21
CA ALA A 28 7.02 -15.65 -9.17
C ALA A 28 6.84 -14.93 -10.51
N LYS A 29 6.53 -13.64 -10.45
CA LYS A 29 6.35 -12.79 -11.64
C LYS A 29 7.22 -11.55 -11.51
N LEU A 30 7.82 -11.15 -12.62
CA LEU A 30 8.46 -9.83 -12.73
C LEU A 30 7.38 -8.76 -12.57
N CYS A 31 7.53 -7.89 -11.59
CA CYS A 31 6.53 -6.86 -11.30
C CYS A 31 7.10 -5.72 -10.46
N TYR A 32 6.35 -4.64 -10.42
CA TYR A 32 6.47 -3.58 -9.43
C TYR A 32 5.49 -3.76 -8.29
N GLY A 33 5.83 -3.29 -7.11
CA GLY A 33 4.91 -3.09 -6.00
C GLY A 33 4.09 -1.81 -6.22
N ALA A 34 2.77 -1.88 -6.06
CA ALA A 34 1.90 -0.71 -6.06
C ALA A 34 1.30 -0.53 -4.67
N HIS A 35 1.51 0.63 -4.07
CA HIS A 35 1.09 0.97 -2.72
C HIS A 35 0.17 2.19 -2.76
N ALA A 36 -1.00 2.08 -2.14
CA ALA A 36 -2.01 3.14 -2.16
C ALA A 36 -2.30 3.63 -0.74
N LEU A 37 -2.50 4.94 -0.61
CA LEU A 37 -3.00 5.60 0.57
C LEU A 37 -4.37 6.18 0.25
N MET A 38 -5.41 5.74 0.94
CA MET A 38 -6.80 6.10 0.69
C MET A 38 -7.41 6.83 1.88
N GLU A 39 -8.22 7.81 1.59
CA GLU A 39 -9.11 8.45 2.56
C GLU A 39 -10.34 7.56 2.80
N ASN A 40 -10.70 7.35 4.07
CA ASN A 40 -11.70 6.35 4.44
C ASN A 40 -13.16 6.78 4.23
N ARG A 41 -13.46 8.07 4.26
CA ARG A 41 -14.84 8.57 4.22
C ARG A 41 -15.44 8.42 2.83
N ASN A 42 -14.76 8.98 1.85
CA ASN A 42 -15.24 9.03 0.47
C ASN A 42 -14.57 8.01 -0.44
N GLY A 43 -13.51 7.35 0.05
CA GLY A 43 -12.75 6.37 -0.72
C GLY A 43 -11.87 7.00 -1.81
N LEU A 44 -11.40 8.22 -1.58
CA LEU A 44 -10.50 8.92 -2.50
C LEU A 44 -9.06 8.45 -2.31
N LEU A 45 -8.34 8.29 -3.41
CA LEU A 45 -6.92 8.01 -3.41
C LEU A 45 -6.15 9.27 -3.02
N VAL A 46 -5.46 9.23 -1.89
CA VAL A 46 -4.63 10.34 -1.38
C VAL A 46 -3.24 10.31 -2.01
N ASP A 47 -2.69 9.10 -2.16
CA ASP A 47 -1.36 8.90 -2.73
C ASP A 47 -1.21 7.50 -3.31
N LEU A 48 -0.31 7.38 -4.28
CA LEU A 48 0.04 6.12 -4.93
C LEU A 48 1.54 6.08 -5.18
N LYS A 49 2.20 5.01 -4.74
CA LYS A 49 3.63 4.80 -4.90
C LYS A 49 3.88 3.48 -5.61
N ILE A 50 4.73 3.54 -6.63
CA ILE A 50 5.32 2.37 -7.30
C ILE A 50 6.72 2.16 -6.72
N THR A 51 7.05 0.91 -6.43
CA THR A 51 8.37 0.51 -5.94
C THR A 51 8.83 -0.76 -6.63
N GLN A 52 10.10 -1.05 -6.55
CA GLN A 52 10.58 -2.41 -6.78
C GLN A 52 9.94 -3.36 -5.74
N ALA A 53 9.66 -4.59 -6.15
CA ALA A 53 8.97 -5.57 -5.31
C ALA A 53 9.93 -6.24 -4.32
N THR A 54 10.33 -5.51 -3.27
CA THR A 54 11.15 -6.01 -2.17
C THR A 54 10.30 -6.38 -0.95
N GLY A 55 10.85 -7.15 -0.01
CA GLY A 55 10.12 -7.60 1.18
C GLY A 55 9.76 -6.49 2.18
N THR A 56 10.42 -5.33 2.14
CA THR A 56 10.19 -4.17 3.02
C THR A 56 9.45 -3.02 2.35
N ALA A 57 9.36 -3.04 1.01
CA ALA A 57 8.84 -1.95 0.19
C ALA A 57 7.46 -1.42 0.61
N GLU A 58 6.57 -2.28 1.09
CA GLU A 58 5.23 -1.87 1.55
C GLU A 58 5.28 -0.84 2.67
N ARG A 59 6.07 -1.09 3.71
CA ARG A 59 6.17 -0.22 4.88
C ARG A 59 6.93 1.07 4.56
N GLU A 60 8.02 0.95 3.80
CA GLU A 60 8.82 2.09 3.35
C GLU A 60 8.00 3.03 2.47
N ALA A 61 7.24 2.49 1.52
CA ALA A 61 6.33 3.26 0.67
C ALA A 61 5.24 3.97 1.50
N ALA A 62 4.65 3.28 2.49
CA ALA A 62 3.65 3.89 3.37
C ALA A 62 4.26 5.05 4.17
N GLU A 63 5.44 4.88 4.74
CA GLU A 63 6.15 5.95 5.47
C GLU A 63 6.45 7.14 4.56
N GLU A 64 6.93 6.90 3.35
CA GLU A 64 7.24 7.93 2.37
C GLU A 64 5.97 8.70 1.95
N MET A 65 4.89 8.01 1.61
CA MET A 65 3.61 8.62 1.27
C MET A 65 3.09 9.49 2.42
N ILE A 66 3.12 9.01 3.66
CA ILE A 66 2.70 9.77 4.84
C ILE A 66 3.58 11.01 5.02
N LYS A 67 4.91 10.90 4.91
CA LYS A 67 5.83 12.04 5.00
C LYS A 67 5.55 13.07 3.90
N ARG A 68 5.32 12.61 2.67
CA ARG A 68 5.01 13.46 1.51
C ARG A 68 3.70 14.22 1.69
N GLN A 69 2.64 13.54 2.11
CA GLN A 69 1.34 14.16 2.29
C GLN A 69 1.33 15.14 3.49
N ARG A 70 2.03 14.81 4.57
CA ARG A 70 2.18 15.76 5.68
C ARG A 70 2.90 17.06 5.29
N ARG A 71 3.92 16.98 4.43
CA ARG A 71 4.57 18.19 3.88
C ARG A 71 3.62 19.04 3.05
N LYS A 72 2.58 18.45 2.46
CA LYS A 72 1.49 19.14 1.75
C LYS A 72 0.36 19.64 2.68
N GLY A 73 0.53 19.52 4.00
CA GLY A 73 -0.46 19.97 4.99
C GLY A 73 -1.54 18.96 5.35
N VAL A 74 -1.52 17.75 4.78
CA VAL A 74 -2.51 16.71 5.11
C VAL A 74 -2.31 16.24 6.56
N ARG A 75 -3.37 16.27 7.36
CA ARG A 75 -3.39 15.81 8.75
C ARG A 75 -4.03 14.44 8.83
N PHE A 76 -3.28 13.46 9.33
CA PHE A 76 -3.78 12.11 9.60
C PHE A 76 -4.16 12.01 11.08
N GLN A 77 -5.38 11.57 11.37
CA GLN A 77 -5.81 11.23 12.74
C GLN A 77 -5.44 9.78 13.07
N SER A 78 -5.74 8.86 12.16
CA SER A 78 -5.43 7.45 12.30
C SER A 78 -5.06 6.84 10.95
N LEU A 79 -4.36 5.70 10.98
CA LEU A 79 -4.01 4.93 9.79
C LEU A 79 -4.42 3.48 9.97
N GLY A 80 -5.35 3.01 9.11
CA GLY A 80 -5.73 1.60 9.01
C GLY A 80 -4.78 0.85 8.09
N ALA A 81 -4.20 -0.27 8.56
CA ALA A 81 -3.33 -1.12 7.76
C ALA A 81 -3.51 -2.60 8.14
N ASP A 82 -3.01 -3.50 7.31
CA ASP A 82 -3.07 -4.92 7.58
C ASP A 82 -1.99 -5.38 8.59
N LYS A 83 -1.99 -6.67 8.93
CA LYS A 83 -1.07 -7.26 9.91
C LYS A 83 0.41 -7.24 9.49
N ASN A 84 0.72 -7.03 8.20
CA ASN A 84 2.10 -6.96 7.73
C ASN A 84 2.78 -5.66 8.18
N TYR A 85 1.97 -4.63 8.46
CA TYR A 85 2.42 -3.36 9.03
C TYR A 85 2.58 -3.38 10.55
N ASP A 86 2.19 -4.46 11.23
CA ASP A 86 2.35 -4.59 12.68
C ASP A 86 3.81 -4.89 13.04
N THR A 87 4.63 -3.86 12.99
CA THR A 87 6.04 -3.87 13.40
C THR A 87 6.30 -2.72 14.38
N HIS A 88 7.19 -2.92 15.35
CA HIS A 88 7.55 -1.85 16.30
C HIS A 88 7.96 -0.57 15.56
N GLY A 89 8.83 -0.69 14.54
CA GLY A 89 9.30 0.46 13.78
C GLY A 89 8.18 1.27 13.13
N PHE A 90 7.24 0.61 12.45
CA PHE A 90 6.13 1.29 11.78
C PHE A 90 5.11 1.87 12.76
N VAL A 91 4.77 1.13 13.81
CA VAL A 91 3.86 1.61 14.86
C VAL A 91 4.45 2.83 15.60
N ASP A 92 5.73 2.81 15.93
CA ASP A 92 6.42 3.94 16.54
C ASP A 92 6.57 5.13 15.59
N PHE A 93 6.79 4.86 14.30
CA PHE A 93 6.78 5.90 13.26
C PHE A 93 5.47 6.68 13.25
N LEU A 94 4.33 5.98 13.33
CA LEU A 94 2.99 6.59 13.39
C LEU A 94 2.78 7.37 14.70
N ARG A 95 3.06 6.73 15.84
CA ARG A 95 2.87 7.33 17.19
C ARG A 95 3.69 8.61 17.35
N ARG A 96 4.96 8.62 16.94
CA ARG A 96 5.81 9.83 16.97
C ARG A 96 5.25 10.97 16.13
N ARG A 97 4.40 10.67 15.15
CA ARG A 97 3.71 11.67 14.30
C ARG A 97 2.31 12.00 14.76
N LYS A 98 1.92 11.52 15.94
CA LYS A 98 0.56 11.67 16.52
C LYS A 98 -0.52 11.07 15.62
N ILE A 99 -0.21 9.98 14.90
CA ILE A 99 -1.16 9.20 14.10
C ILE A 99 -1.50 7.94 14.88
N VAL A 100 -2.79 7.72 15.14
CA VAL A 100 -3.25 6.51 15.84
C VAL A 100 -3.08 5.29 14.92
N PRO A 101 -2.29 4.26 15.30
CA PRO A 101 -1.99 3.12 14.47
C PRO A 101 -3.13 2.08 14.51
N HIS A 102 -4.14 2.21 13.65
CA HIS A 102 -5.19 1.21 13.49
C HIS A 102 -4.71 0.03 12.63
N VAL A 103 -3.51 -0.47 12.91
CA VAL A 103 -2.92 -1.63 12.25
C VAL A 103 -3.53 -2.91 12.82
N ALA A 104 -3.84 -3.89 11.97
CA ALA A 104 -4.35 -5.18 12.44
C ALA A 104 -3.26 -5.92 13.24
N ALA A 105 -3.58 -6.30 14.48
CA ALA A 105 -2.65 -6.97 15.37
C ALA A 105 -2.20 -8.34 14.84
N ASN A 106 -0.90 -8.59 14.81
CA ASN A 106 -0.30 -9.87 14.44
C ASN A 106 0.11 -10.66 15.67
N THR A 107 -0.87 -11.29 16.32
CA THR A 107 -0.67 -12.05 17.56
C THR A 107 0.18 -13.34 17.36
N LYS A 108 0.32 -13.80 16.10
CA LYS A 108 1.12 -15.00 15.78
C LYS A 108 2.60 -14.69 15.54
N ARG A 109 2.99 -13.43 15.59
CA ARG A 109 4.38 -13.03 15.38
C ARG A 109 5.24 -13.44 16.60
N LYS A 110 6.45 -13.95 16.37
CA LYS A 110 7.45 -14.15 17.44
C LYS A 110 7.76 -12.76 18.06
N GLY A 111 7.56 -12.61 19.37
CA GLY A 111 7.67 -11.33 20.07
C GLY A 111 6.34 -10.54 20.18
N GLY A 112 5.22 -11.10 19.69
CA GLY A 112 3.90 -10.49 19.82
C GLY A 112 3.62 -9.34 18.84
N SER A 113 2.50 -8.66 19.07
CA SER A 113 2.05 -7.49 18.32
C SER A 113 2.63 -6.19 18.90
N ALA A 114 2.99 -5.24 18.07
CA ALA A 114 3.32 -3.87 18.48
C ALA A 114 2.06 -3.03 18.81
N ILE A 115 0.88 -3.54 18.46
CA ILE A 115 -0.42 -2.94 18.78
C ILE A 115 -0.88 -3.46 20.14
N ASP A 116 -1.24 -2.55 21.01
CA ASP A 116 -1.65 -2.82 22.40
C ASP A 116 -3.02 -2.22 22.73
N GLY A 117 -3.45 -2.37 24.00
CA GLY A 117 -4.73 -1.88 24.51
C GLY A 117 -4.94 -0.37 24.38
N ARG A 118 -3.86 0.43 24.23
CA ARG A 118 -3.98 1.88 23.94
C ARG A 118 -4.68 2.14 22.61
N THR A 119 -4.66 1.17 21.70
CA THR A 119 -5.32 1.25 20.40
C THR A 119 -6.56 0.37 20.34
N THR A 120 -6.45 -0.90 20.74
CA THR A 120 -7.51 -1.91 20.48
C THR A 120 -8.77 -1.73 21.31
N ARG A 121 -8.68 -1.09 22.51
CA ARG A 121 -9.84 -0.82 23.39
C ARG A 121 -10.83 0.21 22.82
N HIS A 122 -10.43 0.99 21.82
CA HIS A 122 -11.27 2.03 21.25
C HIS A 122 -12.16 1.50 20.11
N GLN A 123 -13.45 1.86 20.13
CA GLN A 123 -14.38 1.50 19.06
C GLN A 123 -13.91 1.93 17.66
N SER A 124 -13.21 3.06 17.57
CA SER A 124 -12.62 3.56 16.33
C SER A 124 -11.68 2.55 15.68
N TYR A 125 -10.96 1.75 16.47
CA TYR A 125 -10.12 0.67 15.95
C TYR A 125 -10.95 -0.39 15.22
N THR A 126 -12.03 -0.87 15.84
CA THR A 126 -12.92 -1.88 15.25
C THR A 126 -13.57 -1.38 13.96
N ILE A 127 -14.02 -0.11 13.94
CA ILE A 127 -14.57 0.53 12.73
C ILE A 127 -13.50 0.59 11.65
N SER A 128 -12.29 1.04 11.98
CA SER A 128 -11.18 1.17 11.05
C SER A 128 -10.78 -0.18 10.44
N GLN A 129 -10.81 -1.28 11.22
CA GLN A 129 -10.51 -2.63 10.71
C GLN A 129 -11.53 -3.11 9.66
N ARG A 130 -12.77 -2.67 9.72
CA ARG A 130 -13.78 -2.94 8.69
C ARG A 130 -13.56 -2.07 7.45
N ILE A 131 -13.39 -0.76 7.65
CA ILE A 131 -13.34 0.21 6.55
C ILE A 131 -12.03 0.08 5.76
N ARG A 132 -10.90 -0.30 6.37
CA ARG A 132 -9.61 -0.43 5.66
C ARG A 132 -9.66 -1.34 4.43
N LYS A 133 -10.62 -2.27 4.39
CA LYS A 133 -10.81 -3.16 3.24
C LYS A 133 -11.21 -2.42 1.95
N ARG A 134 -11.72 -1.19 2.06
CA ARG A 134 -12.03 -0.35 0.89
C ARG A 134 -10.82 -0.11 -0.01
N ILE A 135 -9.60 -0.22 0.50
CA ILE A 135 -8.39 -0.12 -0.31
C ILE A 135 -8.37 -1.15 -1.46
N GLU A 136 -9.05 -2.28 -1.30
CA GLU A 136 -9.17 -3.30 -2.34
C GLU A 136 -9.97 -2.81 -3.55
N GLU A 137 -10.91 -1.86 -3.36
CA GLU A 137 -11.70 -1.26 -4.44
C GLU A 137 -10.80 -0.51 -5.43
N ILE A 138 -9.83 0.28 -4.92
CA ILE A 138 -8.85 1.00 -5.75
C ILE A 138 -8.02 0.02 -6.56
N PHE A 139 -7.48 -1.01 -5.92
CA PHE A 139 -6.67 -2.00 -6.60
C PHE A 139 -7.47 -2.84 -7.61
N GLY A 140 -8.72 -3.15 -7.28
CA GLY A 140 -9.65 -3.82 -8.20
C GLY A 140 -9.89 -2.95 -9.44
N TRP A 141 -10.33 -1.71 -9.24
CA TRP A 141 -10.62 -0.77 -10.32
C TRP A 141 -9.38 -0.48 -11.19
N THR A 142 -8.23 -0.22 -10.56
CA THR A 142 -6.96 0.05 -11.23
C THR A 142 -6.56 -1.08 -12.18
N LYS A 143 -6.76 -2.33 -11.75
CA LYS A 143 -6.39 -3.53 -12.54
C LYS A 143 -7.37 -3.86 -13.66
N THR A 144 -8.64 -3.48 -13.51
CA THR A 144 -9.71 -3.78 -14.48
C THR A 144 -9.97 -2.58 -15.36
N VAL A 145 -10.75 -1.61 -14.87
CA VAL A 145 -11.16 -0.42 -15.62
C VAL A 145 -9.97 0.48 -15.97
N GLY A 146 -9.06 0.70 -15.00
CA GLY A 146 -7.86 1.50 -15.20
C GLY A 146 -6.80 0.86 -16.11
N GLY A 147 -6.99 -0.40 -16.52
CA GLY A 147 -6.07 -1.09 -17.44
C GLY A 147 -4.64 -1.28 -16.92
N PHE A 148 -4.40 -1.05 -15.63
CA PHE A 148 -3.07 -1.02 -15.01
C PHE A 148 -2.69 -2.33 -14.31
N ARG A 149 -3.16 -3.46 -14.85
CA ARG A 149 -2.73 -4.79 -14.40
C ARG A 149 -1.30 -5.12 -14.81
N LYS A 150 -0.89 -4.61 -15.97
CA LYS A 150 0.47 -4.71 -16.51
C LYS A 150 0.92 -3.32 -16.91
N THR A 151 2.14 -2.94 -16.57
CA THR A 151 2.73 -1.71 -17.09
C THR A 151 3.14 -1.92 -18.55
N ARG A 152 3.01 -0.87 -19.36
CA ARG A 152 3.53 -0.79 -20.73
C ARG A 152 4.84 0.02 -20.76
N TYR A 153 5.25 0.54 -19.64
CA TYR A 153 6.40 1.42 -19.51
C TYR A 153 7.56 0.65 -18.91
N ARG A 154 8.78 1.04 -19.28
CA ARG A 154 10.03 0.55 -18.70
C ARG A 154 10.47 1.50 -17.61
N GLY A 155 10.93 0.95 -16.50
CA GLY A 155 11.43 1.69 -15.35
C GLY A 155 10.34 2.14 -14.38
N ALA A 156 10.76 2.30 -13.11
CA ALA A 156 9.89 2.66 -12.01
C ALA A 156 9.27 4.06 -12.19
N ASP A 157 10.03 5.03 -12.68
CA ASP A 157 9.58 6.42 -12.80
C ASP A 157 8.45 6.58 -13.81
N ARG A 158 8.59 5.98 -15.00
CA ARG A 158 7.54 6.03 -16.03
C ARG A 158 6.30 5.26 -15.58
N THR A 159 6.50 4.12 -14.91
CA THR A 159 5.42 3.34 -14.30
C THR A 159 4.73 4.12 -13.18
N GLN A 160 5.49 4.89 -12.37
CA GLN A 160 4.94 5.79 -11.36
C GLN A 160 4.09 6.90 -11.97
N MET A 161 4.55 7.53 -13.05
CA MET A 161 3.78 8.56 -13.75
C MET A 161 2.45 7.99 -14.27
N ALA A 162 2.48 6.82 -14.92
CA ALA A 162 1.27 6.15 -15.38
C ALA A 162 0.32 5.81 -14.21
N ALA A 163 0.85 5.36 -13.08
CA ALA A 163 0.06 5.09 -11.88
C ALA A 163 -0.66 6.35 -11.36
N TRP A 164 -0.01 7.50 -11.39
CA TRP A 164 -0.64 8.78 -11.00
C TRP A 164 -1.79 9.17 -11.93
N TRP A 165 -1.63 8.99 -13.25
CA TRP A 165 -2.72 9.26 -14.21
C TRP A 165 -3.93 8.32 -13.97
N VAL A 166 -3.67 7.05 -13.75
CA VAL A 166 -4.72 6.08 -13.42
C VAL A 166 -5.39 6.43 -12.09
N GLY A 167 -4.61 6.82 -11.09
CA GLY A 167 -5.13 7.27 -9.78
C GLY A 167 -5.96 8.55 -9.89
N ALA A 168 -5.55 9.50 -10.73
CA ALA A 168 -6.32 10.72 -10.99
C ALA A 168 -7.67 10.41 -11.66
N ALA A 169 -7.67 9.53 -12.67
CA ALA A 169 -8.90 9.08 -13.32
C ALA A 169 -9.86 8.39 -12.33
N TYR A 170 -9.32 7.51 -11.44
CA TYR A 170 -10.10 6.92 -10.36
C TYR A 170 -10.75 7.98 -9.48
N ASN A 171 -9.98 8.99 -9.04
CA ASN A 171 -10.49 10.05 -8.18
C ASN A 171 -11.58 10.90 -8.87
N LEU A 172 -11.41 11.23 -10.14
CA LEU A 172 -12.42 11.99 -10.90
C LEU A 172 -13.76 11.23 -10.93
N LEU A 173 -13.72 9.93 -11.25
CA LEU A 173 -14.92 9.09 -11.25
C LEU A 173 -15.52 8.95 -9.84
N ARG A 174 -14.66 8.85 -8.83
CA ARG A 174 -15.12 8.74 -7.43
C ARG A 174 -15.77 10.04 -6.96
N MET A 175 -15.17 11.18 -7.25
CA MET A 175 -15.74 12.51 -6.92
C MET A 175 -17.09 12.71 -7.60
N ALA A 176 -17.24 12.35 -8.87
CA ALA A 176 -18.53 12.44 -9.56
C ALA A 176 -19.63 11.61 -8.86
N LYS A 177 -19.28 10.44 -8.29
CA LYS A 177 -20.23 9.59 -7.55
C LYS A 177 -20.55 10.09 -6.14
N VAL A 178 -19.71 10.91 -5.54
CA VAL A 178 -19.89 11.43 -4.17
C VAL A 178 -20.61 12.78 -4.21
N ALA A 179 -20.55 13.49 -5.32
CA ALA A 179 -21.20 14.79 -5.52
C ALA A 179 -22.72 14.71 -5.83
N VAL A 180 -23.23 13.49 -6.07
CA VAL A 180 -24.66 13.17 -6.28
C VAL A 180 -25.24 12.65 -4.97
#